data_9fffa5574d86e7a3e180e9d79b8cef3d
#
_entry.id   9fffa5574d86e7a3e180e9d79b8cef3d
#
_cell.length_a   1.000
_cell.length_b   1.000
_cell.length_c   1.000
_cell.angle_alpha   90.00
_cell.angle_beta   90.00
_cell.angle_gamma   90.00
#
_symmetry.space_group_name_H-M   'P 1'
#
loop_
_entity.id
_entity.type
_entity.pdbx_description
1 polymer ?
#
loop_
_entity_poly.entity_id
_entity_poly.type
_entity_poly.pdbx_seq_one_letter_code
_entity_poly.pdbx_strand_id
1 'polypeptide(L)'
;VNAKSIVRLLWRDWVRPLALPFLLIAGAKSALADINYVPSGSMQPTILCGDVVFINKLAYDLRVPFTTVRVARWADPARGDIVVCFAPDDGTRLVKRIVARPGDTVELRRDVLWLNGQPARYAPLPATAPGVRDLAPAERAAAVFAREQLGPRAQAVMALPTRPALRDFGPTVVPAGHYFVLGDNRDNSRDSRFFGFIPRA
;
A
#
# COMPACT_ATOMS: atom_id res chain seq x y z
N VAL A 1 -46.38 -28.69 -10.80
CA VAL A 1 -44.96 -28.97 -10.52
C VAL A 1 -44.69 -28.51 -9.10
N ASN A 2 -44.26 -29.42 -8.22
CA ASN A 2 -44.10 -29.15 -6.80
C ASN A 2 -42.81 -28.28 -6.62
N ALA A 3 -42.90 -27.18 -5.88
CA ALA A 3 -41.77 -26.25 -5.64
C ALA A 3 -40.50 -26.99 -5.14
N LYS A 4 -40.69 -28.06 -4.35
CA LYS A 4 -39.59 -28.92 -3.85
C LYS A 4 -38.87 -29.72 -4.97
N SER A 5 -39.54 -30.06 -6.06
CA SER A 5 -38.93 -30.76 -7.20
C SER A 5 -38.12 -29.79 -8.06
N ILE A 6 -38.57 -28.55 -8.24
CA ILE A 6 -37.85 -27.50 -8.97
C ILE A 6 -36.55 -27.17 -8.22
N VAL A 7 -36.60 -26.97 -6.90
CA VAL A 7 -35.44 -26.69 -6.07
C VAL A 7 -34.39 -27.82 -6.14
N ARG A 8 -34.83 -29.10 -6.11
CA ARG A 8 -33.91 -30.25 -6.25
C ARG A 8 -33.22 -30.30 -7.63
N LEU A 9 -33.96 -30.01 -8.70
CA LEU A 9 -33.43 -29.98 -10.06
C LEU A 9 -32.39 -28.85 -10.20
N LEU A 10 -32.72 -27.63 -9.75
CA LEU A 10 -31.79 -26.50 -9.77
C LEU A 10 -30.53 -26.80 -8.94
N TRP A 11 -30.69 -27.42 -7.76
CA TRP A 11 -29.55 -27.78 -6.92
C TRP A 11 -28.64 -28.81 -7.58
N ARG A 12 -29.22 -29.89 -8.14
CA ARG A 12 -28.46 -31.00 -8.72
C ARG A 12 -27.78 -30.59 -10.04
N ASP A 13 -28.51 -29.87 -10.89
CA ASP A 13 -28.11 -29.68 -12.28
C ASP A 13 -27.29 -28.36 -12.47
N TRP A 14 -27.44 -27.38 -11.57
CA TRP A 14 -26.76 -26.10 -11.67
C TRP A 14 -25.86 -25.79 -10.47
N VAL A 15 -26.36 -25.86 -9.25
CA VAL A 15 -25.62 -25.41 -8.09
C VAL A 15 -24.45 -26.34 -7.77
N ARG A 16 -24.71 -27.65 -7.68
CA ARG A 16 -23.68 -28.63 -7.33
C ARG A 16 -22.51 -28.69 -8.32
N PRO A 17 -22.71 -28.76 -9.65
CA PRO A 17 -21.59 -28.82 -10.59
C PRO A 17 -20.81 -27.50 -10.66
N LEU A 18 -21.43 -26.36 -10.34
CA LEU A 18 -20.75 -25.04 -10.34
C LEU A 18 -20.09 -24.70 -8.99
N ALA A 19 -20.51 -25.34 -7.90
CA ALA A 19 -20.01 -25.04 -6.55
C ALA A 19 -18.50 -25.30 -6.41
N LEU A 20 -18.00 -26.43 -6.92
CA LEU A 20 -16.58 -26.78 -6.82
C LEU A 20 -15.68 -25.85 -7.65
N PRO A 21 -15.93 -25.59 -8.94
CA PRO A 21 -15.18 -24.61 -9.70
C PRO A 21 -15.21 -23.21 -9.07
N PHE A 22 -16.37 -22.78 -8.60
CA PHE A 22 -16.50 -21.49 -7.93
C PHE A 22 -15.65 -21.41 -6.66
N LEU A 23 -15.68 -22.44 -5.82
CA LEU A 23 -14.88 -22.52 -4.60
C LEU A 23 -13.38 -22.52 -4.90
N LEU A 24 -12.94 -23.22 -5.93
CA LEU A 24 -11.54 -23.25 -6.37
C LEU A 24 -11.09 -21.88 -6.87
N ILE A 25 -11.88 -21.22 -7.71
CA ILE A 25 -11.58 -19.89 -8.24
C ILE A 25 -11.57 -18.86 -7.11
N ALA A 26 -12.56 -18.88 -6.22
CA ALA A 26 -12.63 -17.98 -5.09
C ALA A 26 -11.47 -18.20 -4.11
N GLY A 27 -11.11 -19.45 -3.85
CA GLY A 27 -9.95 -19.81 -3.03
C GLY A 27 -8.63 -19.34 -3.65
N ALA A 28 -8.43 -19.59 -4.93
CA ALA A 28 -7.26 -19.12 -5.66
C ALA A 28 -7.16 -17.58 -5.63
N LYS A 29 -8.25 -16.88 -5.93
CA LYS A 29 -8.29 -15.41 -5.83
C LYS A 29 -7.96 -14.93 -4.41
N SER A 30 -8.51 -15.57 -3.39
CA SER A 30 -8.24 -15.20 -2.00
C SER A 30 -6.77 -15.34 -1.61
N ALA A 31 -6.08 -16.38 -2.09
CA ALA A 31 -4.71 -16.70 -1.69
C ALA A 31 -3.63 -16.07 -2.61
N LEU A 32 -3.91 -15.90 -3.90
CA LEU A 32 -2.88 -15.59 -4.89
C LEU A 32 -2.85 -14.09 -5.27
N ALA A 33 -4.01 -13.49 -5.49
CA ALA A 33 -4.09 -12.13 -6.02
C ALA A 33 -5.35 -11.40 -5.60
N ASP A 34 -5.29 -10.06 -5.72
CA ASP A 34 -6.45 -9.19 -5.54
C ASP A 34 -6.38 -8.00 -6.48
N ILE A 35 -7.54 -7.40 -6.75
CA ILE A 35 -7.65 -6.18 -7.56
C ILE A 35 -8.37 -5.14 -6.71
N ASN A 36 -7.77 -3.95 -6.59
CA ASN A 36 -8.34 -2.89 -5.78
C ASN A 36 -8.35 -1.56 -6.54
N TYR A 37 -9.44 -0.82 -6.36
CA TYR A 37 -9.55 0.56 -6.76
C TYR A 37 -8.84 1.47 -5.75
N VAL A 38 -8.17 2.52 -6.23
CA VAL A 38 -7.43 3.49 -5.41
C VAL A 38 -8.29 4.74 -5.20
N PRO A 39 -8.87 4.95 -4.01
CA PRO A 39 -9.81 6.03 -3.77
C PRO A 39 -9.14 7.35 -3.41
N SER A 40 -7.85 7.40 -3.15
CA SER A 40 -7.16 8.60 -2.64
C SER A 40 -5.82 8.86 -3.32
N GLY A 41 -5.41 10.13 -3.31
CA GLY A 41 -4.14 10.57 -3.91
C GLY A 41 -2.91 10.42 -3.01
N SER A 42 -2.96 9.61 -1.94
CA SER A 42 -1.85 9.51 -0.97
C SER A 42 -0.57 8.88 -1.54
N MET A 43 -0.66 8.17 -2.66
CA MET A 43 0.45 7.54 -3.37
C MET A 43 0.81 8.25 -4.67
N GLN A 44 0.22 9.41 -4.96
CA GLN A 44 0.66 10.25 -6.07
C GLN A 44 2.12 10.71 -5.85
N PRO A 45 2.93 10.79 -6.87
CA PRO A 45 2.61 10.63 -8.29
C PRO A 45 2.71 9.17 -8.79
N THR A 46 3.05 8.20 -7.93
CA THR A 46 3.29 6.80 -8.35
C THR A 46 2.01 6.06 -8.69
N ILE A 47 0.97 6.24 -7.88
CA ILE A 47 -0.36 5.66 -8.10
C ILE A 47 -1.37 6.79 -8.01
N LEU A 48 -2.21 6.92 -9.03
CA LEU A 48 -3.18 8.01 -9.12
C LEU A 48 -4.52 7.61 -8.49
N CYS A 49 -5.24 8.62 -8.00
CA CYS A 49 -6.64 8.43 -7.63
C CYS A 49 -7.43 7.94 -8.85
N GLY A 50 -8.24 6.90 -8.68
CA GLY A 50 -8.98 6.25 -9.77
C GLY A 50 -8.25 5.10 -10.45
N ASP A 51 -6.99 4.86 -10.15
CA ASP A 51 -6.27 3.70 -10.67
C ASP A 51 -6.80 2.39 -10.09
N VAL A 52 -6.62 1.33 -10.86
CA VAL A 52 -6.87 -0.05 -10.42
C VAL A 52 -5.53 -0.74 -10.26
N VAL A 53 -5.24 -1.24 -9.05
CA VAL A 53 -3.98 -1.91 -8.73
C VAL A 53 -4.17 -3.41 -8.57
N PHE A 54 -3.24 -4.17 -9.13
CA PHE A 54 -3.14 -5.60 -8.94
C PHE A 54 -2.22 -5.90 -7.75
N ILE A 55 -2.71 -6.69 -6.79
CA ILE A 55 -1.98 -7.06 -5.59
C ILE A 55 -1.50 -8.50 -5.72
N ASN A 56 -0.18 -8.68 -5.74
CA ASN A 56 0.44 -10.00 -5.67
C ASN A 56 0.51 -10.44 -4.19
N LYS A 57 -0.39 -11.33 -3.78
CA LYS A 57 -0.40 -11.86 -2.41
C LYS A 57 0.69 -12.89 -2.15
N LEU A 58 1.29 -13.44 -3.20
CA LEU A 58 2.41 -14.38 -3.13
C LEU A 58 3.78 -13.69 -3.05
N ALA A 59 3.84 -12.37 -2.98
CA ALA A 59 5.12 -11.66 -2.99
C ALA A 59 6.05 -12.09 -1.83
N TYR A 60 5.51 -12.45 -0.68
CA TYR A 60 6.27 -12.72 0.55
C TYR A 60 5.93 -14.04 1.23
N ASP A 61 4.69 -14.49 1.12
CA ASP A 61 4.17 -15.68 1.81
C ASP A 61 3.00 -16.31 1.05
N LEU A 62 2.63 -17.53 1.46
CA LEU A 62 1.38 -18.18 1.06
C LEU A 62 0.47 -18.29 2.27
N ARG A 63 -0.78 -17.89 2.12
CA ARG A 63 -1.82 -17.99 3.16
C ARG A 63 -2.90 -18.98 2.79
N VAL A 64 -3.47 -19.60 3.81
CA VAL A 64 -4.68 -20.40 3.62
C VAL A 64 -5.79 -19.48 3.11
N PRO A 65 -6.49 -19.84 2.01
CA PRO A 65 -7.61 -19.07 1.49
C PRO A 65 -8.59 -18.66 2.58
N PHE A 66 -9.09 -17.44 2.52
CA PHE A 66 -10.07 -16.86 3.47
C PHE A 66 -9.60 -16.74 4.92
N THR A 67 -8.31 -16.93 5.21
CA THR A 67 -7.75 -16.81 6.56
C THR A 67 -6.50 -15.91 6.59
N THR A 68 -6.03 -15.61 7.79
CA THR A 68 -4.74 -14.95 8.04
C THR A 68 -3.61 -15.94 8.32
N VAL A 69 -3.89 -17.26 8.31
CA VAL A 69 -2.92 -18.31 8.60
C VAL A 69 -1.93 -18.46 7.45
N ARG A 70 -0.64 -18.36 7.75
CA ARG A 70 0.45 -18.57 6.78
C ARG A 70 0.88 -20.01 6.72
N VAL A 71 1.02 -20.54 5.51
CA VAL A 71 1.50 -21.91 5.23
C VAL A 71 3.00 -21.90 5.00
N ALA A 72 3.49 -20.92 4.27
CA ALA A 72 4.90 -20.79 3.92
C ALA A 72 5.31 -19.33 3.80
N ARG A 73 6.57 -19.03 4.10
CA ARG A 73 7.19 -17.72 3.97
C ARG A 73 8.51 -17.86 3.24
N TRP A 74 8.78 -16.99 2.26
CA TRP A 74 10.02 -17.03 1.46
C TRP A 74 10.71 -15.69 1.32
N ALA A 75 10.03 -14.58 1.65
CA ALA A 75 10.63 -13.25 1.57
C ALA A 75 10.08 -12.31 2.64
N ASP A 76 10.78 -11.22 2.86
CA ASP A 76 10.34 -10.07 3.65
C ASP A 76 10.20 -8.84 2.78
N PRO A 77 9.22 -7.98 3.10
CA PRO A 77 9.09 -6.69 2.43
C PRO A 77 10.39 -5.87 2.49
N ALA A 78 10.78 -5.34 1.35
CA ALA A 78 11.98 -4.53 1.22
C ALA A 78 11.67 -3.03 1.22
N ARG A 79 12.68 -2.20 1.52
CA ARG A 79 12.55 -0.75 1.32
C ARG A 79 12.21 -0.44 -0.13
N GLY A 80 11.26 0.46 -0.35
CA GLY A 80 10.74 0.83 -1.66
C GLY A 80 9.58 -0.04 -2.15
N ASP A 81 9.24 -1.16 -1.51
CA ASP A 81 8.06 -1.94 -1.88
C ASP A 81 6.78 -1.15 -1.56
N ILE A 82 5.84 -1.19 -2.50
CA ILE A 82 4.48 -0.70 -2.27
C ILE A 82 3.67 -1.86 -1.73
N VAL A 83 3.04 -1.66 -0.59
CA VAL A 83 2.29 -2.69 0.12
C VAL A 83 0.87 -2.24 0.43
N VAL A 84 -0.03 -3.20 0.48
CA VAL A 84 -1.33 -3.04 1.10
C VAL A 84 -1.19 -3.44 2.56
N CYS A 85 -1.56 -2.54 3.45
CA CYS A 85 -1.47 -2.73 4.90
C CYS A 85 -2.75 -2.22 5.57
N PHE A 86 -2.88 -2.51 6.85
CA PHE A 86 -3.97 -2.01 7.69
C PHE A 86 -3.41 -1.06 8.74
N ALA A 87 -4.01 0.09 8.90
CA ALA A 87 -3.66 1.02 9.95
C ALA A 87 -3.93 0.37 11.31
N PRO A 88 -2.96 0.38 12.27
CA PRO A 88 -3.11 -0.35 13.52
C PRO A 88 -4.14 0.28 14.48
N ASP A 89 -4.47 1.54 14.30
CA ASP A 89 -5.38 2.28 15.16
C ASP A 89 -6.87 2.09 14.81
N ASP A 90 -7.22 1.95 13.53
CA ASP A 90 -8.62 1.86 13.09
C ASP A 90 -8.91 0.72 12.09
N GLY A 91 -7.88 -0.04 11.70
CA GLY A 91 -8.02 -1.14 10.73
C GLY A 91 -8.26 -0.69 9.28
N THR A 92 -8.14 0.61 8.98
CA THR A 92 -8.30 1.12 7.62
C THR A 92 -7.29 0.49 6.67
N ARG A 93 -7.77 -0.03 5.55
CA ARG A 93 -6.92 -0.61 4.50
C ARG A 93 -6.25 0.50 3.69
N LEU A 94 -4.94 0.47 3.61
CA LEU A 94 -4.10 1.51 3.01
C LEU A 94 -3.15 0.91 1.97
N VAL A 95 -2.79 1.73 0.98
CA VAL A 95 -1.65 1.46 0.08
C VAL A 95 -0.56 2.46 0.45
N LYS A 96 0.63 1.97 0.82
CA LYS A 96 1.76 2.79 1.26
C LYS A 96 3.08 2.17 0.80
N ARG A 97 4.15 2.96 0.88
CA ARG A 97 5.51 2.51 0.58
C ARG A 97 6.29 2.23 1.85
N ILE A 98 6.97 1.10 1.90
CA ILE A 98 7.91 0.79 2.97
C ILE A 98 9.15 1.66 2.81
N VAL A 99 9.44 2.49 3.81
CA VAL A 99 10.64 3.33 3.84
C VAL A 99 11.66 2.84 4.85
N ALA A 100 11.24 2.20 5.94
CA ALA A 100 12.15 1.63 6.92
C ALA A 100 11.70 0.24 7.37
N ARG A 101 12.68 -0.61 7.70
CA ARG A 101 12.54 -2.02 8.10
C ARG A 101 12.86 -2.18 9.58
N PRO A 102 12.56 -3.35 10.18
CA PRO A 102 12.95 -3.64 11.56
C PRO A 102 14.42 -3.32 11.83
N GLY A 103 14.68 -2.58 12.91
CA GLY A 103 16.01 -2.13 13.32
C GLY A 103 16.52 -0.83 12.70
N ASP A 104 15.85 -0.31 11.67
CA ASP A 104 16.20 1.00 11.11
C ASP A 104 15.81 2.13 12.06
N THR A 105 16.62 3.17 12.09
CA THR A 105 16.25 4.47 12.67
C THR A 105 15.68 5.34 11.55
N VAL A 106 14.46 5.82 11.71
CA VAL A 106 13.77 6.69 10.76
C VAL A 106 13.49 8.05 11.36
N GLU A 107 13.70 9.09 10.57
CA GLU A 107 13.44 10.48 10.94
C GLU A 107 13.04 11.26 9.69
N LEU A 108 12.15 12.23 9.83
CA LEU A 108 11.89 13.26 8.83
C LEU A 108 12.29 14.63 9.39
N ARG A 109 12.98 15.40 8.59
CA ARG A 109 13.33 16.80 8.87
C ARG A 109 12.91 17.63 7.67
N ARG A 110 11.87 18.43 7.81
CA ARG A 110 11.31 19.27 6.74
C ARG A 110 11.09 18.48 5.45
N ASP A 111 10.36 17.36 5.54
CA ASP A 111 10.07 16.38 4.48
C ASP A 111 11.29 15.60 3.93
N VAL A 112 12.50 15.88 4.39
CA VAL A 112 13.67 15.06 4.06
C VAL A 112 13.69 13.82 4.93
N LEU A 113 13.65 12.65 4.30
CA LEU A 113 13.75 11.37 4.98
C LEU A 113 15.20 11.07 5.38
N TRP A 114 15.41 10.73 6.63
CA TRP A 114 16.69 10.28 7.17
C TRP A 114 16.55 8.81 7.59
N LEU A 115 17.47 7.99 7.15
CA LEU A 115 17.56 6.57 7.52
C LEU A 115 18.91 6.26 8.11
N ASN A 116 18.92 5.72 9.32
CA ASN A 116 20.13 5.34 10.05
C ASN A 116 21.15 6.51 10.12
N GLY A 117 20.65 7.74 10.34
CA GLY A 117 21.46 8.95 10.42
C GLY A 117 21.92 9.53 9.07
N GLN A 118 21.52 8.94 7.96
CA GLN A 118 21.87 9.42 6.62
C GLN A 118 20.65 9.99 5.89
N PRO A 119 20.72 11.20 5.31
CA PRO A 119 19.63 11.75 4.52
C PRO A 119 19.47 10.97 3.21
N ALA A 120 18.24 10.73 2.80
CA ALA A 120 17.93 10.23 1.47
C ALA A 120 18.38 11.28 0.42
N ARG A 121 18.78 10.81 -0.75
CA ARG A 121 19.17 11.69 -1.85
C ARG A 121 17.94 12.03 -2.69
N TYR A 122 17.82 13.29 -3.06
CA TYR A 122 16.72 13.79 -3.89
C TYR A 122 17.27 14.39 -5.18
N ALA A 123 16.65 14.03 -6.30
CA ALA A 123 16.88 14.70 -7.59
C ALA A 123 15.56 15.35 -8.03
N PRO A 124 15.56 16.62 -8.49
CA PRO A 124 14.34 17.26 -8.97
C PRO A 124 13.69 16.47 -10.11
N LEU A 125 12.37 16.41 -10.13
CA LEU A 125 11.58 15.96 -11.26
C LEU A 125 10.82 17.14 -11.84
N PRO A 126 10.68 17.23 -13.20
CA PRO A 126 9.89 18.30 -13.80
C PRO A 126 8.44 18.24 -13.33
N ALA A 127 7.81 19.41 -13.20
CA ALA A 127 6.38 19.53 -12.82
C ALA A 127 5.43 18.89 -13.83
N THR A 128 5.91 18.63 -15.05
CA THR A 128 5.19 17.87 -16.11
C THR A 128 5.31 16.34 -15.93
N ALA A 129 6.16 15.88 -15.01
CA ALA A 129 6.18 14.47 -14.64
C ALA A 129 4.85 14.11 -13.97
N PRO A 130 4.54 12.88 -13.85
CA PRO A 130 3.32 12.14 -14.13
C PRO A 130 2.03 12.84 -13.71
N GLY A 131 0.96 12.54 -14.45
CA GLY A 131 -0.35 13.12 -14.25
C GLY A 131 -0.83 13.02 -12.81
N VAL A 132 -0.82 14.15 -12.10
CA VAL A 132 -1.43 14.27 -10.78
C VAL A 132 -2.89 14.61 -10.99
N ARG A 133 -3.79 13.82 -10.40
CA ARG A 133 -5.24 14.03 -10.44
C ARG A 133 -5.71 14.68 -9.15
N ASP A 134 -6.86 15.29 -9.18
CA ASP A 134 -7.60 15.80 -8.01
C ASP A 134 -6.86 16.85 -7.16
N LEU A 135 -5.98 17.64 -7.78
CA LEU A 135 -5.41 18.83 -7.18
C LEU A 135 -6.05 20.10 -7.74
N ALA A 136 -6.35 21.04 -6.85
CA ALA A 136 -6.73 22.39 -7.27
C ALA A 136 -5.61 23.03 -8.11
N PRO A 137 -5.94 23.92 -9.08
CA PRO A 137 -4.91 24.56 -9.93
C PRO A 137 -3.76 25.20 -9.14
N ALA A 138 -4.06 25.89 -8.04
CA ALA A 138 -3.07 26.52 -7.18
C ALA A 138 -2.16 25.50 -6.48
N GLU A 139 -2.71 24.39 -5.99
CA GLU A 139 -1.91 23.31 -5.38
C GLU A 139 -1.01 22.64 -6.41
N ARG A 140 -1.54 22.38 -7.60
CA ARG A 140 -0.77 21.79 -8.71
C ARG A 140 0.40 22.68 -9.11
N ALA A 141 0.20 24.00 -9.17
CA ALA A 141 1.25 24.96 -9.49
C ALA A 141 2.35 25.04 -8.39
N ALA A 142 1.99 24.80 -7.13
CA ALA A 142 2.89 24.80 -5.99
C ALA A 142 3.50 23.44 -5.68
N ALA A 143 3.04 22.35 -6.31
CA ALA A 143 3.51 21.00 -6.05
C ALA A 143 4.99 20.84 -6.40
N VAL A 144 5.73 20.22 -5.50
CA VAL A 144 7.16 19.91 -5.68
C VAL A 144 7.32 18.42 -5.91
N PHE A 145 7.99 18.05 -7.00
CA PHE A 145 8.24 16.64 -7.35
C PHE A 145 9.74 16.35 -7.24
N ALA A 146 10.05 15.21 -6.66
CA ALA A 146 11.43 14.77 -6.55
C ALA A 146 11.54 13.25 -6.78
N ARG A 147 12.68 12.80 -7.25
CA ARG A 147 13.10 11.42 -7.21
C ARG A 147 13.88 11.20 -5.94
N GLU A 148 13.29 10.45 -5.01
CA GLU A 148 13.92 10.04 -3.76
C GLU A 148 14.66 8.72 -3.94
N GLN A 149 15.94 8.68 -3.56
CA GLN A 149 16.74 7.45 -3.57
C GLN A 149 16.60 6.74 -2.22
N LEU A 150 16.00 5.56 -2.24
CA LEU A 150 15.78 4.73 -1.06
C LEU A 150 16.60 3.43 -1.15
N GLY A 151 17.85 3.48 -0.73
CA GLY A 151 18.80 2.40 -0.96
C GLY A 151 19.08 2.21 -2.45
N PRO A 152 18.95 0.99 -3.01
CA PRO A 152 19.16 0.74 -4.45
C PRO A 152 18.00 1.20 -5.33
N ARG A 153 16.86 1.52 -4.75
CA ARG A 153 15.64 1.92 -5.49
C ARG A 153 15.43 3.42 -5.46
N ALA A 154 14.95 3.96 -6.55
CA ALA A 154 14.52 5.34 -6.67
C ALA A 154 13.02 5.40 -6.96
N GLN A 155 12.31 6.31 -6.30
CA GLN A 155 10.88 6.53 -6.46
C GLN A 155 10.55 8.01 -6.64
N ALA A 156 9.44 8.27 -7.34
CA ALA A 156 8.89 9.61 -7.39
C ALA A 156 8.14 9.89 -6.09
N VAL A 157 8.38 11.07 -5.53
CA VAL A 157 7.62 11.59 -4.37
C VAL A 157 7.17 13.01 -4.68
N MET A 158 6.12 13.44 -3.99
CA MET A 158 5.65 14.82 -4.08
C MET A 158 5.35 15.42 -2.72
N ALA A 159 5.49 16.73 -2.65
CA ALA A 159 5.05 17.56 -1.53
C ALA A 159 4.11 18.65 -2.03
N LEU A 160 3.20 19.09 -1.15
CA LEU A 160 2.22 20.14 -1.38
C LEU A 160 2.46 21.26 -0.33
N PRO A 161 3.41 22.18 -0.55
CA PRO A 161 3.83 23.15 0.45
C PRO A 161 2.71 24.03 0.99
N THR A 162 1.61 24.17 0.24
CA THR A 162 0.42 24.93 0.63
C THR A 162 -0.49 24.18 1.60
N ARG A 163 -0.29 22.87 1.81
CA ARG A 163 -1.08 22.08 2.76
C ARG A 163 -0.40 22.00 4.12
N PRO A 164 -1.18 22.08 5.22
CA PRO A 164 -0.71 21.70 6.54
C PRO A 164 -0.32 20.21 6.54
N ALA A 165 0.89 19.88 6.96
CA ALA A 165 1.36 18.51 7.00
C ALA A 165 2.40 18.29 8.11
N LEU A 166 2.54 17.04 8.56
CA LEU A 166 3.57 16.63 9.50
C LEU A 166 4.87 16.37 8.74
N ARG A 167 5.75 17.38 8.71
CA ARG A 167 7.00 17.38 7.95
C ARG A 167 8.22 16.99 8.79
N ASP A 168 8.05 16.98 10.11
CA ASP A 168 9.09 16.59 11.06
C ASP A 168 8.59 15.40 11.89
N PHE A 169 9.41 14.37 12.04
CA PHE A 169 9.09 13.15 12.77
C PHE A 169 10.35 12.45 13.26
N GLY A 170 10.30 11.91 14.46
CA GLY A 170 11.39 11.09 15.02
C GLY A 170 12.54 11.92 15.61
N PRO A 171 13.76 11.33 15.73
CA PRO A 171 14.14 9.98 15.29
C PRO A 171 13.46 8.87 16.10
N THR A 172 13.15 7.75 15.44
CA THR A 172 12.57 6.58 16.10
C THR A 172 13.09 5.28 15.48
N VAL A 173 13.24 4.23 16.29
CA VAL A 173 13.71 2.93 15.84
C VAL A 173 12.51 2.04 15.51
N VAL A 174 12.52 1.42 14.34
CA VAL A 174 11.48 0.50 13.91
C VAL A 174 11.59 -0.81 14.71
N PRO A 175 10.56 -1.21 15.46
CA PRO A 175 10.59 -2.42 16.26
C PRO A 175 10.74 -3.70 15.43
N ALA A 176 11.21 -4.78 16.06
CA ALA A 176 11.26 -6.10 15.44
C ALA A 176 9.88 -6.51 14.90
N GLY A 177 9.84 -7.07 13.70
CA GLY A 177 8.60 -7.51 13.05
C GLY A 177 7.68 -6.39 12.57
N HIS A 178 8.12 -5.14 12.57
CA HIS A 178 7.34 -3.98 12.11
C HIS A 178 8.03 -3.23 10.97
N TYR A 179 7.26 -2.41 10.27
CA TYR A 179 7.71 -1.57 9.17
C TYR A 179 7.21 -0.15 9.36
N PHE A 180 7.99 0.81 8.85
CA PHE A 180 7.56 2.19 8.75
C PHE A 180 7.21 2.50 7.30
N VAL A 181 6.01 3.01 7.08
CA VAL A 181 5.48 3.28 5.75
C VAL A 181 5.14 4.75 5.57
N LEU A 182 5.36 5.26 4.36
CA LEU A 182 4.96 6.60 3.96
C LEU A 182 4.12 6.55 2.67
N GLY A 183 3.30 7.58 2.48
CA GLY A 183 2.76 7.90 1.18
C GLY A 183 3.79 8.59 0.30
N ASP A 184 3.71 8.39 -1.01
CA ASP A 184 4.55 9.12 -1.97
C ASP A 184 4.13 10.59 -2.07
N ASN A 185 2.85 10.90 -1.80
CA ASN A 185 2.35 12.26 -1.58
C ASN A 185 2.53 12.62 -0.10
N ARG A 186 3.67 13.18 0.26
CA ARG A 186 4.13 13.42 1.62
C ARG A 186 3.17 14.27 2.45
N ASP A 187 2.58 15.30 1.84
CA ASP A 187 1.69 16.24 2.51
C ASP A 187 0.21 15.84 2.45
N ASN A 188 -0.13 14.75 1.73
CA ASN A 188 -1.51 14.25 1.61
C ASN A 188 -1.61 12.76 1.93
N SER A 189 -0.93 12.34 2.98
CA SER A 189 -0.91 10.93 3.38
C SER A 189 -1.07 10.77 4.89
N ARG A 190 -2.06 9.97 5.28
CA ARG A 190 -2.11 9.38 6.62
C ARG A 190 -1.30 8.10 6.60
N ASP A 191 -0.14 8.09 7.28
CA ASP A 191 0.84 7.02 7.26
C ASP A 191 1.51 6.84 8.63
N SER A 192 2.64 6.16 8.72
CA SER A 192 3.30 5.83 9.97
C SER A 192 3.69 7.03 10.85
N ARG A 193 3.70 8.23 10.30
CA ARG A 193 3.86 9.45 11.08
C ARG A 193 2.69 9.70 12.05
N PHE A 194 1.51 9.16 11.74
CA PHE A 194 0.28 9.37 12.50
C PHE A 194 -0.12 8.14 13.32
N PHE A 195 -0.06 6.93 12.73
CA PHE A 195 -0.55 5.71 13.37
C PHE A 195 0.58 4.76 13.82
N GLY A 196 1.85 5.14 13.62
CA GLY A 196 2.99 4.33 14.04
C GLY A 196 3.34 3.19 13.09
N PHE A 197 3.87 2.11 13.64
CA PHE A 197 4.45 1.02 12.88
C PHE A 197 3.41 0.00 12.40
N ILE A 198 3.61 -0.51 11.18
CA ILE A 198 2.78 -1.58 10.62
C ILE A 198 3.41 -2.93 10.99
N PRO A 199 2.68 -3.85 11.65
CA PRO A 199 3.18 -5.18 11.91
C PRO A 199 3.32 -5.95 10.60
N ARG A 200 4.30 -6.85 10.55
CA ARG A 200 4.37 -7.84 9.49
C ARG A 200 3.28 -8.90 9.74
N ALA A 201 2.06 -8.57 9.40
CA ALA A 201 0.92 -9.48 9.60
C ALA A 201 0.74 -10.46 8.45
#